data_96dc4d668f8b0b5dc49d1fef151e92de
#
_entry.id   96dc4d668f8b0b5dc49d1fef151e92de
#
_cell.length_a   1.000
_cell.length_b   1.000
_cell.length_c   1.000
_cell.angle_alpha   90.00
_cell.angle_beta   90.00
_cell.angle_gamma   90.00
#
_symmetry.space_group_name_H-M   'P 1'
#
loop_
_entity.id
_entity.type
_entity.pdbx_description
1 polymer ?
#
loop_
_entity_poly.entity_id
_entity_poly.type
_entity_poly.pdbx_seq_one_letter_code
_entity_poly.pdbx_strand_id
1 'polypeptide(L)'
;MHLFYLRRLVAVLVRGLREALRDALRAVCAALASDETPVSIVASECDKDNEGQTVKLAPSTIGTTATDKSDGDHELMAGKDAVITDEVKYEGLIPGKEYTLHATLMDKKTGEPLKVADKGVTAELKFTPNSESGTVSINLGEFDATSLDGHTLVVFEELTKQSDIDGKTTDVTVAEHKDINDEGQSVTVTSTPAGSTYGKTGVDMTNIAIAIGILLIAAGCATAYGIKNRKTTKGDADESAEDNTEA
;
A
#
# COMPACT_ATOMS: atom_id res chain seq x y z
N MET A 1 -20.75 17.36 20.63
CA MET A 1 -20.88 16.97 22.06
C MET A 1 -21.24 15.48 22.27
N HIS A 2 -22.11 14.87 21.45
CA HIS A 2 -22.55 13.45 21.56
C HIS A 2 -21.43 12.42 21.39
N LEU A 3 -20.47 12.65 20.49
CA LEU A 3 -19.40 11.70 20.19
C LEU A 3 -18.40 11.52 21.36
N PHE A 4 -18.17 12.57 22.14
CA PHE A 4 -17.31 12.53 23.33
C PHE A 4 -17.94 11.72 24.48
N TYR A 5 -19.26 11.80 24.63
CA TYR A 5 -20.01 11.01 25.62
C TYR A 5 -20.02 9.53 25.27
N LEU A 6 -20.20 9.20 23.98
CA LEU A 6 -20.20 7.81 23.52
C LEU A 6 -18.84 7.14 23.72
N ARG A 7 -17.74 7.83 23.42
CA ARG A 7 -16.37 7.31 23.66
C ARG A 7 -16.09 7.08 25.14
N ARG A 8 -16.53 7.96 26.01
CA ARG A 8 -16.41 7.77 27.49
C ARG A 8 -17.25 6.60 27.97
N LEU A 9 -18.47 6.46 27.48
CA LEU A 9 -19.37 5.36 27.85
C LEU A 9 -18.79 4.00 27.41
N VAL A 10 -18.29 3.90 26.18
CA VAL A 10 -17.64 2.69 25.68
C VAL A 10 -16.38 2.35 26.48
N ALA A 11 -15.55 3.34 26.81
CA ALA A 11 -14.34 3.11 27.61
C ALA A 11 -14.67 2.59 29.03
N VAL A 12 -15.73 3.11 29.65
CA VAL A 12 -16.20 2.64 30.97
C VAL A 12 -16.75 1.23 30.87
N LEU A 13 -17.53 0.94 29.83
CA LEU A 13 -18.11 -0.39 29.60
C LEU A 13 -17.01 -1.44 29.36
N VAL A 14 -16.01 -1.12 28.54
CA VAL A 14 -14.87 -2.02 28.27
C VAL A 14 -14.03 -2.26 29.51
N ARG A 15 -13.82 -1.21 30.33
CA ARG A 15 -13.11 -1.37 31.61
C ARG A 15 -13.89 -2.27 32.55
N GLY A 16 -15.20 -2.05 32.74
CA GLY A 16 -16.06 -2.87 33.57
C GLY A 16 -16.11 -4.33 33.14
N LEU A 17 -16.16 -4.58 31.81
CA LEU A 17 -16.13 -5.93 31.26
C LEU A 17 -14.78 -6.64 31.53
N ARG A 18 -13.67 -5.93 31.41
CA ARG A 18 -12.33 -6.47 31.74
C ARG A 18 -12.20 -6.81 33.22
N GLU A 19 -12.74 -5.97 34.09
CA GLU A 19 -12.73 -6.25 35.56
C GLU A 19 -13.60 -7.44 35.91
N ALA A 20 -14.80 -7.54 35.35
CA ALA A 20 -15.68 -8.69 35.55
C ALA A 20 -15.07 -10.00 35.04
N LEU A 21 -14.42 -9.98 33.86
CA LEU A 21 -13.73 -11.14 33.32
C LEU A 21 -12.54 -11.57 34.19
N ARG A 22 -11.79 -10.60 34.72
CA ARG A 22 -10.68 -10.86 35.65
C ARG A 22 -11.17 -11.53 36.94
N ASP A 23 -12.25 -11.02 37.53
CA ASP A 23 -12.81 -11.54 38.77
C ASP A 23 -13.41 -12.93 38.57
N ALA A 24 -14.05 -13.18 37.40
CA ALA A 24 -14.52 -14.50 37.04
C ALA A 24 -13.35 -15.49 36.88
N LEU A 25 -12.26 -15.09 36.21
CA LEU A 25 -11.08 -15.94 36.07
C LEU A 25 -10.41 -16.24 37.41
N ARG A 26 -10.31 -15.25 38.31
CA ARG A 26 -9.82 -15.46 39.69
C ARG A 26 -10.71 -16.40 40.46
N ALA A 27 -12.04 -16.28 40.33
CA ALA A 27 -12.99 -17.16 40.98
C ALA A 27 -12.85 -18.62 40.49
N VAL A 28 -12.65 -18.82 39.17
CA VAL A 28 -12.38 -20.14 38.60
C VAL A 28 -11.05 -20.71 39.09
N CYS A 29 -9.98 -19.91 39.10
CA CYS A 29 -8.69 -20.35 39.67
C CYS A 29 -8.81 -20.69 41.16
N ALA A 30 -9.55 -19.91 41.95
CA ALA A 30 -9.79 -20.17 43.35
C ALA A 30 -10.67 -21.41 43.58
N ALA A 31 -11.71 -21.63 42.75
CA ALA A 31 -12.57 -22.80 42.80
C ALA A 31 -11.80 -24.10 42.46
N LEU A 32 -10.92 -24.02 41.44
CA LEU A 32 -10.04 -25.13 41.08
C LEU A 32 -9.02 -25.45 42.18
N ALA A 33 -8.62 -24.47 42.99
CA ALA A 33 -7.71 -24.63 44.10
C ALA A 33 -8.40 -25.14 45.40
N SER A 34 -9.75 -25.05 45.49
CA SER A 34 -10.53 -25.42 46.66
C SER A 34 -11.27 -26.76 46.52
N ASP A 35 -11.21 -27.41 45.35
CA ASP A 35 -11.84 -28.72 45.18
C ASP A 35 -10.99 -29.80 45.89
N GLU A 36 -11.56 -30.43 46.92
CA GLU A 36 -10.92 -31.46 47.76
C GLU A 36 -10.66 -32.79 47.00
N THR A 37 -10.91 -32.88 45.73
CA THR A 37 -10.43 -34.00 44.94
C THR A 37 -8.93 -33.82 44.68
N PRO A 38 -8.09 -34.87 44.85
CA PRO A 38 -6.65 -34.74 44.66
C PRO A 38 -6.29 -34.69 43.15
N VAL A 39 -6.85 -33.73 42.42
CA VAL A 39 -6.32 -33.31 41.14
C VAL A 39 -5.16 -32.41 41.49
N SER A 40 -3.98 -32.99 41.53
CA SER A 40 -2.74 -32.24 41.66
C SER A 40 -2.64 -31.27 40.48
N ILE A 41 -2.93 -29.99 40.69
CA ILE A 41 -2.58 -28.94 39.76
C ILE A 41 -1.06 -28.88 39.79
N VAL A 42 -0.42 -29.49 38.79
CA VAL A 42 1.04 -29.58 38.71
C VAL A 42 1.67 -28.22 38.43
N ALA A 43 0.95 -27.35 37.74
CA ALA A 43 1.34 -25.95 37.52
C ALA A 43 0.13 -25.14 37.04
N SER A 44 0.02 -23.90 37.50
CA SER A 44 -0.94 -22.92 36.97
C SER A 44 -0.26 -21.55 36.90
N GLU A 45 -0.47 -20.83 35.82
CA GLU A 45 -0.03 -19.45 35.61
C GLU A 45 -1.27 -18.60 35.40
N CYS A 46 -1.60 -17.74 36.38
CA CYS A 46 -2.77 -16.85 36.33
C CYS A 46 -2.38 -15.37 36.41
N ASP A 47 -1.12 -15.05 36.17
CA ASP A 47 -0.65 -13.68 36.16
C ASP A 47 -0.97 -13.01 34.82
N LYS A 48 -1.92 -12.07 34.85
CA LYS A 48 -2.32 -11.30 33.66
C LYS A 48 -1.21 -10.36 33.13
N ASP A 49 -0.22 -10.07 33.94
CA ASP A 49 0.89 -9.17 33.62
C ASP A 49 2.14 -9.97 33.17
N ASN A 50 2.01 -11.30 33.06
CA ASN A 50 3.07 -12.16 32.56
C ASN A 50 3.27 -11.90 31.05
N GLU A 51 4.37 -11.22 30.68
CA GLU A 51 4.69 -10.89 29.30
C GLU A 51 4.89 -12.14 28.43
N GLY A 52 5.34 -13.26 29.00
CA GLY A 52 5.51 -14.53 28.28
C GLY A 52 4.19 -15.19 27.85
N GLN A 53 3.06 -14.78 28.46
CA GLN A 53 1.70 -15.25 28.14
C GLN A 53 0.84 -14.16 27.49
N THR A 54 1.41 -12.99 27.26
CA THR A 54 0.72 -11.85 26.65
C THR A 54 0.91 -11.87 25.14
N VAL A 55 -0.19 -11.95 24.39
CA VAL A 55 -0.19 -11.79 22.94
C VAL A 55 -0.69 -10.38 22.60
N LYS A 56 0.13 -9.61 21.92
CA LYS A 56 -0.28 -8.33 21.35
C LYS A 56 -1.01 -8.58 20.04
N LEU A 57 -2.27 -8.19 19.97
CA LEU A 57 -3.03 -8.18 18.73
C LEU A 57 -2.76 -6.85 18.01
N ALA A 58 -2.02 -6.89 16.94
CA ALA A 58 -1.96 -5.78 15.99
C ALA A 58 -3.14 -5.92 15.00
N PRO A 59 -3.86 -4.84 14.69
CA PRO A 59 -4.86 -4.87 13.62
C PRO A 59 -4.17 -5.17 12.29
N SER A 60 -4.80 -5.99 11.46
CA SER A 60 -4.38 -6.11 10.06
C SER A 60 -4.74 -4.84 9.32
N THR A 61 -3.85 -4.38 8.45
CA THR A 61 -4.08 -3.20 7.60
C THR A 61 -3.68 -3.49 6.16
N ILE A 62 -4.32 -2.81 5.23
CA ILE A 62 -3.94 -2.77 3.82
C ILE A 62 -3.80 -1.32 3.36
N GLY A 63 -2.85 -1.09 2.47
CA GLY A 63 -2.67 0.16 1.72
C GLY A 63 -2.44 -0.18 0.27
N THR A 64 -3.04 0.57 -0.65
CA THR A 64 -3.15 0.15 -2.04
C THR A 64 -2.72 1.23 -3.02
N THR A 65 -2.36 0.85 -4.24
CA THR A 65 -2.01 1.75 -5.34
C THR A 65 -2.51 1.16 -6.65
N ALA A 66 -3.52 1.80 -7.24
CA ALA A 66 -4.12 1.39 -8.50
C ALA A 66 -3.47 2.12 -9.68
N THR A 67 -3.16 1.38 -10.75
CA THR A 67 -2.54 1.92 -11.96
C THR A 67 -3.11 1.27 -13.21
N ASP A 68 -2.98 1.93 -14.37
CA ASP A 68 -3.15 1.28 -15.68
C ASP A 68 -2.09 0.16 -15.83
N LYS A 69 -2.54 -1.02 -16.17
CA LYS A 69 -1.65 -2.16 -16.38
C LYS A 69 -0.69 -1.96 -17.55
N SER A 70 -1.03 -1.14 -18.52
CA SER A 70 -0.27 -1.01 -19.78
C SER A 70 1.06 -0.29 -19.58
N ASP A 71 1.12 0.72 -18.71
CA ASP A 71 2.29 1.57 -18.52
C ASP A 71 2.58 1.93 -17.05
N GLY A 72 1.66 1.61 -16.14
CA GLY A 72 1.85 1.76 -14.69
C GLY A 72 1.56 3.17 -14.17
N ASP A 73 0.88 4.02 -14.94
CA ASP A 73 0.46 5.33 -14.50
C ASP A 73 -1.01 5.35 -14.00
N HIS A 74 -1.55 6.53 -13.68
CA HIS A 74 -2.92 6.72 -13.21
C HIS A 74 -3.88 7.18 -14.33
N GLU A 75 -3.48 7.06 -15.59
CA GLU A 75 -4.28 7.43 -16.75
C GLU A 75 -4.62 6.19 -17.58
N LEU A 76 -5.86 5.74 -17.54
CA LEU A 76 -6.35 4.58 -18.27
C LEU A 76 -6.85 4.99 -19.65
N MET A 77 -6.32 4.38 -20.70
CA MET A 77 -6.80 4.62 -22.06
C MET A 77 -8.22 4.07 -22.24
N ALA A 78 -9.14 4.91 -22.73
CA ALA A 78 -10.49 4.49 -23.08
C ALA A 78 -10.46 3.45 -24.20
N GLY A 79 -10.49 2.19 -23.86
CA GLY A 79 -10.38 1.04 -24.75
C GLY A 79 -11.32 -0.09 -24.36
N LYS A 80 -11.39 -1.14 -25.21
CA LYS A 80 -12.27 -2.30 -24.94
C LYS A 80 -11.69 -3.29 -23.94
N ASP A 81 -10.37 -3.33 -23.84
CA ASP A 81 -9.65 -4.34 -23.06
C ASP A 81 -8.86 -3.65 -21.93
N ALA A 82 -9.51 -2.69 -21.26
CA ALA A 82 -8.92 -1.93 -20.15
C ALA A 82 -8.68 -2.83 -18.95
N VAL A 83 -7.50 -2.70 -18.33
CA VAL A 83 -7.14 -3.44 -17.13
C VAL A 83 -6.47 -2.52 -16.13
N ILE A 84 -6.98 -2.50 -14.92
CA ILE A 84 -6.35 -1.82 -13.78
C ILE A 84 -5.62 -2.86 -12.94
N THR A 85 -4.36 -2.59 -12.62
CA THR A 85 -3.58 -3.37 -11.65
C THR A 85 -3.56 -2.60 -10.34
N ASP A 86 -3.88 -3.29 -9.26
CA ASP A 86 -3.77 -2.74 -7.93
C ASP A 86 -2.68 -3.49 -7.13
N GLU A 87 -1.74 -2.73 -6.59
CA GLU A 87 -0.71 -3.22 -5.69
C GLU A 87 -1.13 -2.99 -4.24
N VAL A 88 -1.39 -4.08 -3.54
CA VAL A 88 -1.88 -4.07 -2.16
C VAL A 88 -0.77 -4.46 -1.20
N LYS A 89 -0.34 -3.50 -0.38
CA LYS A 89 0.57 -3.72 0.76
C LYS A 89 -0.25 -4.13 1.97
N TYR A 90 0.16 -5.20 2.63
CA TYR A 90 -0.49 -5.67 3.84
C TYR A 90 0.46 -5.70 5.03
N GLU A 91 -0.09 -5.50 6.22
CA GLU A 91 0.60 -5.62 7.51
C GLU A 91 -0.28 -6.35 8.53
N GLY A 92 0.36 -7.05 9.48
CA GLY A 92 -0.31 -7.74 10.57
C GLY A 92 -1.06 -9.01 10.17
N LEU A 93 -0.72 -9.63 9.02
CA LEU A 93 -1.29 -10.92 8.62
C LEU A 93 -0.56 -12.08 9.29
N ILE A 94 -1.25 -13.20 9.45
CA ILE A 94 -0.68 -14.41 10.03
C ILE A 94 -0.05 -15.25 8.89
N PRO A 95 1.27 -15.48 8.89
CA PRO A 95 1.92 -16.31 7.90
C PRO A 95 1.33 -17.73 7.84
N GLY A 96 1.18 -18.27 6.64
CA GLY A 96 0.63 -19.60 6.42
C GLY A 96 -0.89 -19.71 6.53
N LYS A 97 -1.62 -18.62 6.76
CA LYS A 97 -3.08 -18.58 6.69
C LYS A 97 -3.53 -18.07 5.33
N GLU A 98 -4.59 -18.65 4.78
CA GLU A 98 -5.19 -18.19 3.52
C GLU A 98 -6.05 -16.96 3.78
N TYR A 99 -5.93 -15.97 2.91
CA TYR A 99 -6.73 -14.76 2.83
C TYR A 99 -7.31 -14.60 1.43
N THR A 100 -8.44 -13.92 1.35
CA THR A 100 -9.07 -13.55 0.08
C THR A 100 -9.17 -12.04 0.01
N LEU A 101 -8.53 -11.47 -1.02
CA LEU A 101 -8.64 -10.05 -1.35
C LEU A 101 -9.73 -9.89 -2.40
N HIS A 102 -10.71 -9.03 -2.12
CA HIS A 102 -11.77 -8.63 -3.03
C HIS A 102 -11.52 -7.20 -3.46
N ALA A 103 -11.45 -6.95 -4.76
CA ALA A 103 -11.35 -5.62 -5.34
C ALA A 103 -12.62 -5.28 -6.11
N THR A 104 -13.11 -4.05 -5.95
CA THR A 104 -14.29 -3.52 -6.64
C THR A 104 -13.99 -2.17 -7.23
N LEU A 105 -14.21 -2.00 -8.53
CA LEU A 105 -14.03 -0.73 -9.19
C LEU A 105 -15.27 0.16 -8.99
N MET A 106 -15.04 1.37 -8.47
CA MET A 106 -16.07 2.38 -8.20
C MET A 106 -15.97 3.52 -9.22
N ASP A 107 -17.10 4.09 -9.60
CA ASP A 107 -17.13 5.37 -10.32
C ASP A 107 -17.19 6.51 -9.29
N LYS A 108 -16.13 7.31 -9.21
CA LYS A 108 -16.03 8.44 -8.26
C LYS A 108 -17.17 9.43 -8.39
N LYS A 109 -17.68 9.63 -9.60
CA LYS A 109 -18.75 10.61 -9.87
C LYS A 109 -20.09 10.20 -9.28
N THR A 110 -20.39 8.90 -9.31
CA THR A 110 -21.67 8.36 -8.81
C THR A 110 -21.55 7.85 -7.37
N GLY A 111 -20.35 7.47 -6.95
CA GLY A 111 -20.09 6.79 -5.69
C GLY A 111 -20.58 5.33 -5.67
N GLU A 112 -20.95 4.79 -6.84
CA GLU A 112 -21.49 3.43 -6.99
C GLU A 112 -20.47 2.51 -7.66
N PRO A 113 -20.59 1.18 -7.46
CA PRO A 113 -19.79 0.21 -8.21
C PRO A 113 -19.95 0.37 -9.71
N LEU A 114 -18.82 0.46 -10.42
CA LEU A 114 -18.83 0.56 -11.88
C LEU A 114 -19.44 -0.69 -12.49
N LYS A 115 -20.39 -0.50 -13.40
CA LYS A 115 -21.01 -1.57 -14.19
C LYS A 115 -20.74 -1.35 -15.66
N VAL A 116 -20.19 -2.38 -16.29
CA VAL A 116 -20.01 -2.46 -17.73
C VAL A 116 -20.88 -3.59 -18.27
N ALA A 117 -21.79 -3.30 -19.19
CA ALA A 117 -22.79 -4.26 -19.68
C ALA A 117 -23.54 -4.98 -18.54
N ASP A 118 -24.01 -4.22 -17.54
CA ASP A 118 -24.73 -4.67 -16.34
C ASP A 118 -23.93 -5.58 -15.38
N LYS A 119 -22.65 -5.75 -15.60
CA LYS A 119 -21.75 -6.50 -14.70
C LYS A 119 -20.85 -5.56 -13.93
N GLY A 120 -20.73 -5.77 -12.62
CA GLY A 120 -19.74 -5.08 -11.81
C GLY A 120 -18.32 -5.46 -12.24
N VAL A 121 -17.42 -4.48 -12.25
CA VAL A 121 -15.99 -4.73 -12.46
C VAL A 121 -15.36 -5.04 -11.11
N THR A 122 -15.11 -6.32 -10.88
CA THR A 122 -14.60 -6.86 -9.61
C THR A 122 -13.51 -7.89 -9.87
N ALA A 123 -12.65 -8.10 -8.89
CA ALA A 123 -11.66 -9.17 -8.91
C ALA A 123 -11.54 -9.83 -7.53
N GLU A 124 -11.05 -11.04 -7.51
CA GLU A 124 -10.77 -11.82 -6.30
C GLU A 124 -9.38 -12.47 -6.41
N LEU A 125 -8.60 -12.38 -5.35
CA LEU A 125 -7.30 -13.02 -5.23
C LEU A 125 -7.19 -13.77 -3.91
N LYS A 126 -6.97 -15.08 -3.96
CA LYS A 126 -6.62 -15.89 -2.79
C LYS A 126 -5.11 -15.98 -2.67
N PHE A 127 -4.58 -15.74 -1.48
CA PHE A 127 -3.16 -15.83 -1.23
C PHE A 127 -2.86 -16.27 0.20
N THR A 128 -1.66 -16.81 0.38
CA THR A 128 -1.14 -17.21 1.68
C THR A 128 0.16 -16.44 1.93
N PRO A 129 0.18 -15.47 2.86
CA PRO A 129 1.38 -14.71 3.15
C PRO A 129 2.47 -15.57 3.76
N ASN A 130 3.72 -15.33 3.40
CA ASN A 130 4.90 -15.96 3.98
C ASN A 130 5.44 -15.19 5.20
N SER A 131 5.03 -13.93 5.36
CA SER A 131 5.43 -13.01 6.44
C SER A 131 4.24 -12.17 6.88
N GLU A 132 4.35 -11.54 8.06
CA GLU A 132 3.31 -10.67 8.61
C GLU A 132 3.03 -9.44 7.74
N SER A 133 3.99 -9.02 6.93
CA SER A 133 3.87 -7.90 5.99
C SER A 133 4.40 -8.28 4.61
N GLY A 134 3.85 -7.69 3.57
CA GLY A 134 4.25 -7.91 2.19
C GLY A 134 3.36 -7.18 1.21
N THR A 135 3.45 -7.58 -0.06
CA THR A 135 2.70 -6.99 -1.17
C THR A 135 2.12 -8.10 -2.04
N VAL A 136 0.91 -7.90 -2.52
CA VAL A 136 0.26 -8.71 -3.55
C VAL A 136 -0.32 -7.80 -4.62
N SER A 137 -0.44 -8.30 -5.85
CA SER A 137 -1.04 -7.55 -6.95
C SER A 137 -2.30 -8.25 -7.43
N ILE A 138 -3.35 -7.49 -7.66
CA ILE A 138 -4.62 -7.96 -8.21
C ILE A 138 -4.94 -7.18 -9.49
N ASN A 139 -5.49 -7.87 -10.50
CA ASN A 139 -5.91 -7.22 -11.73
C ASN A 139 -7.44 -7.20 -11.79
N LEU A 140 -8.00 -6.00 -11.92
CA LEU A 140 -9.39 -5.81 -12.31
C LEU A 140 -9.43 -5.89 -13.84
N GLY A 141 -9.75 -7.09 -14.35
CA GLY A 141 -9.48 -7.47 -15.71
C GLY A 141 -10.56 -7.14 -16.69
N GLU A 142 -10.14 -7.03 -17.86
CA GLU A 142 -10.65 -6.70 -19.20
C GLU A 142 -12.09 -6.19 -19.20
N PHE A 143 -12.26 -4.87 -19.15
CA PHE A 143 -13.56 -4.24 -19.26
C PHE A 143 -13.55 -3.17 -20.38
N ASP A 144 -14.73 -2.88 -20.93
CA ASP A 144 -14.91 -1.87 -21.97
C ASP A 144 -15.01 -0.47 -21.34
N ALA A 145 -13.91 0.30 -21.44
CA ALA A 145 -13.82 1.66 -20.96
C ALA A 145 -14.12 2.72 -22.04
N THR A 146 -14.55 2.33 -23.25
CA THR A 146 -14.72 3.27 -24.38
C THR A 146 -15.74 4.39 -24.13
N SER A 147 -16.71 4.16 -23.22
CA SER A 147 -17.73 5.15 -22.83
C SER A 147 -17.40 5.92 -21.56
N LEU A 148 -16.23 5.69 -20.95
CA LEU A 148 -15.85 6.22 -19.65
C LEU A 148 -14.89 7.41 -19.70
N ASP A 149 -14.68 8.01 -20.88
CA ASP A 149 -13.80 9.16 -21.03
C ASP A 149 -14.14 10.28 -20.04
N GLY A 150 -13.12 10.77 -19.33
CA GLY A 150 -13.25 11.77 -18.27
C GLY A 150 -13.79 11.25 -16.93
N HIS A 151 -14.05 9.95 -16.79
CA HIS A 151 -14.40 9.36 -15.50
C HIS A 151 -13.12 9.10 -14.67
N THR A 152 -13.23 9.29 -13.37
CA THR A 152 -12.24 8.82 -12.40
C THR A 152 -12.80 7.57 -11.73
N LEU A 153 -12.05 6.50 -11.83
CA LEU A 153 -12.38 5.19 -11.25
C LEU A 153 -11.52 4.99 -10.00
N VAL A 154 -12.10 4.43 -8.95
CA VAL A 154 -11.43 4.19 -7.67
C VAL A 154 -11.55 2.73 -7.31
N VAL A 155 -10.45 2.08 -6.95
CA VAL A 155 -10.47 0.69 -6.52
C VAL A 155 -10.74 0.62 -5.02
N PHE A 156 -11.74 -0.16 -4.61
CA PHE A 156 -12.02 -0.46 -3.21
C PHE A 156 -11.62 -1.90 -2.91
N GLU A 157 -10.90 -2.12 -1.81
CA GLU A 157 -10.44 -3.43 -1.38
C GLU A 157 -11.04 -3.83 -0.05
N GLU A 158 -11.30 -5.13 0.04
CA GLU A 158 -11.68 -5.82 1.25
C GLU A 158 -10.88 -7.11 1.38
N LEU A 159 -10.17 -7.25 2.49
CA LEU A 159 -9.41 -8.44 2.82
C LEU A 159 -10.19 -9.29 3.81
N THR A 160 -10.48 -10.53 3.45
CA THR A 160 -11.21 -11.47 4.29
C THR A 160 -10.37 -12.70 4.61
N LYS A 161 -10.76 -13.41 5.66
CA LYS A 161 -10.29 -14.76 5.97
C LYS A 161 -11.45 -15.64 6.40
N GLN A 162 -11.34 -16.94 6.16
CA GLN A 162 -12.30 -17.89 6.71
C GLN A 162 -12.05 -18.12 8.20
N SER A 163 -13.12 -18.11 8.96
CA SER A 163 -13.12 -18.38 10.39
C SER A 163 -14.33 -19.25 10.75
N ASP A 164 -14.11 -20.23 11.62
CA ASP A 164 -15.20 -21.01 12.18
C ASP A 164 -15.79 -20.28 13.38
N ILE A 165 -17.06 -19.86 13.23
CA ILE A 165 -17.82 -19.20 14.27
C ILE A 165 -19.04 -20.06 14.56
N ASP A 166 -19.15 -20.56 15.78
CA ASP A 166 -20.23 -21.45 16.23
C ASP A 166 -20.45 -22.67 15.33
N GLY A 167 -19.34 -23.27 14.85
CA GLY A 167 -19.35 -24.44 13.97
C GLY A 167 -19.76 -24.15 12.52
N LYS A 168 -19.81 -22.87 12.12
CA LYS A 168 -20.06 -22.43 10.76
C LYS A 168 -18.86 -21.68 10.21
N THR A 169 -18.32 -22.14 9.09
CA THR A 169 -17.30 -21.40 8.34
C THR A 169 -17.90 -20.13 7.75
N THR A 170 -17.30 -18.98 8.06
CA THR A 170 -17.76 -17.66 7.65
C THR A 170 -16.56 -16.82 7.23
N ASP A 171 -16.72 -16.02 6.18
CA ASP A 171 -15.74 -15.03 5.79
C ASP A 171 -15.81 -13.84 6.76
N VAL A 172 -14.66 -13.46 7.31
CA VAL A 172 -14.53 -12.34 8.25
C VAL A 172 -13.60 -11.31 7.64
N THR A 173 -14.07 -10.09 7.49
CA THR A 173 -13.26 -8.95 7.06
C THR A 173 -12.20 -8.65 8.11
N VAL A 174 -10.95 -8.60 7.70
CA VAL A 174 -9.78 -8.34 8.57
C VAL A 174 -9.15 -6.98 8.32
N ALA A 175 -9.28 -6.47 7.10
CA ALA A 175 -8.88 -5.11 6.72
C ALA A 175 -9.69 -4.66 5.50
N GLU A 176 -9.82 -3.36 5.31
CA GLU A 176 -10.44 -2.76 4.13
C GLU A 176 -9.80 -1.41 3.81
N HIS A 177 -9.81 -1.05 2.54
CA HIS A 177 -9.46 0.28 2.05
C HIS A 177 -10.54 0.74 1.07
N LYS A 178 -11.42 1.64 1.52
CA LYS A 178 -12.63 2.08 0.82
C LYS A 178 -12.80 3.60 0.92
N ASP A 179 -11.77 4.34 0.48
CA ASP A 179 -11.84 5.81 0.41
C ASP A 179 -11.98 6.25 -1.05
N ILE A 180 -13.18 6.75 -1.40
CA ILE A 180 -13.49 7.23 -2.77
C ILE A 180 -12.64 8.46 -3.17
N ASN A 181 -11.95 9.10 -2.23
CA ASN A 181 -11.13 10.27 -2.46
C ASN A 181 -9.62 9.98 -2.43
N ASP A 182 -9.24 8.73 -2.22
CA ASP A 182 -7.83 8.36 -2.25
C ASP A 182 -7.28 8.46 -3.68
N GLU A 183 -6.29 9.34 -3.87
CA GLU A 183 -5.64 9.56 -5.16
C GLU A 183 -4.77 8.37 -5.57
N GLY A 184 -4.19 7.64 -4.59
CA GLY A 184 -3.41 6.44 -4.84
C GLY A 184 -4.23 5.27 -5.39
N GLN A 185 -5.54 5.25 -5.12
CA GLN A 185 -6.50 4.26 -5.62
C GLN A 185 -7.26 4.72 -6.87
N SER A 186 -6.97 5.92 -7.36
CA SER A 186 -7.73 6.56 -8.43
C SER A 186 -7.02 6.46 -9.76
N VAL A 187 -7.76 6.06 -10.80
CA VAL A 187 -7.31 6.04 -12.19
C VAL A 187 -8.28 6.85 -13.03
N THR A 188 -7.79 7.78 -13.84
CA THR A 188 -8.62 8.62 -14.72
C THR A 188 -8.67 8.03 -16.11
N VAL A 189 -9.89 7.83 -16.63
CA VAL A 189 -10.08 7.34 -18.00
C VAL A 189 -9.94 8.50 -18.97
N THR A 190 -9.09 8.35 -20.01
CA THR A 190 -8.84 9.36 -21.03
C THR A 190 -8.92 8.73 -22.42
N SER A 191 -9.58 9.42 -23.34
CA SER A 191 -9.62 9.02 -24.77
C SER A 191 -8.38 9.45 -25.53
N THR A 192 -7.52 10.26 -24.89
CA THR A 192 -6.28 10.76 -25.50
C THR A 192 -5.14 10.47 -24.52
N PRO A 193 -4.10 9.72 -24.92
CA PRO A 193 -2.97 9.44 -24.04
C PRO A 193 -2.35 10.73 -23.53
N ALA A 194 -1.93 10.76 -22.26
CA ALA A 194 -1.18 11.87 -21.70
C ALA A 194 0.02 12.19 -22.62
N GLY A 195 0.08 13.40 -23.12
CA GLY A 195 1.12 13.84 -24.04
C GLY A 195 0.88 13.56 -25.52
N SER A 196 -0.19 12.88 -25.95
CA SER A 196 -0.51 12.75 -27.36
C SER A 196 -1.37 13.93 -27.83
N THR A 197 -0.75 15.04 -28.14
CA THR A 197 -1.36 16.06 -29.00
C THR A 197 -1.37 15.50 -30.42
N TYR A 198 -2.47 14.86 -30.82
CA TYR A 198 -2.65 14.43 -32.21
C TYR A 198 -2.57 15.65 -33.14
N GLY A 199 -1.62 15.61 -34.06
CA GLY A 199 -1.37 16.66 -35.04
C GLY A 199 -0.06 17.39 -34.84
N LYS A 200 0.71 17.12 -33.82
CA LYS A 200 2.10 17.57 -33.75
C LYS A 200 3.00 16.35 -33.83
N THR A 201 3.56 16.16 -35.05
CA THR A 201 4.80 15.39 -35.21
C THR A 201 5.88 16.15 -34.45
N GLY A 202 5.96 15.94 -33.12
CA GLY A 202 6.92 16.64 -32.30
C GLY A 202 6.73 16.28 -30.83
N VAL A 203 7.76 15.77 -30.29
CA VAL A 203 8.03 15.65 -28.87
C VAL A 203 7.59 16.95 -28.15
N ASP A 204 6.94 16.84 -27.01
CA ASP A 204 6.58 17.99 -26.18
C ASP A 204 7.78 18.93 -26.04
N MET A 205 7.66 20.13 -26.63
CA MET A 205 8.74 21.12 -26.66
C MET A 205 9.18 21.55 -25.26
N THR A 206 8.32 21.37 -24.26
CA THR A 206 8.63 21.69 -22.86
C THR A 206 9.64 20.70 -22.28
N ASN A 207 9.45 19.41 -22.54
CA ASN A 207 10.38 18.37 -22.07
C ASN A 207 11.70 18.41 -22.87
N ILE A 208 11.65 18.75 -24.17
CA ILE A 208 12.85 18.98 -24.97
C ILE A 208 13.61 20.21 -24.46
N ALA A 209 12.92 21.31 -24.16
CA ALA A 209 13.56 22.51 -23.66
C ALA A 209 14.29 22.25 -22.33
N ILE A 210 13.69 21.45 -21.43
CA ILE A 210 14.32 21.03 -20.17
C ILE A 210 15.52 20.12 -20.46
N ALA A 211 15.40 19.14 -21.34
CA ALA A 211 16.49 18.23 -21.69
C ALA A 211 17.66 18.96 -22.35
N ILE A 212 17.38 19.89 -23.29
CA ILE A 212 18.41 20.73 -23.92
C ILE A 212 19.04 21.67 -22.90
N GLY A 213 18.25 22.26 -21.99
CA GLY A 213 18.75 23.10 -20.91
C GLY A 213 19.72 22.37 -20.00
N ILE A 214 19.42 21.15 -19.61
CA ILE A 214 20.30 20.29 -18.80
C ILE A 214 21.56 19.92 -19.57
N LEU A 215 21.45 19.61 -20.86
CA LEU A 215 22.59 19.25 -21.71
C LEU A 215 23.53 20.44 -21.91
N LEU A 216 23.01 21.65 -22.08
CA LEU A 216 23.80 22.87 -22.23
C LEU A 216 24.52 23.24 -20.90
N ILE A 217 23.87 23.04 -19.76
CA ILE A 217 24.49 23.24 -18.45
C ILE A 217 25.63 22.23 -18.25
N ALA A 218 25.41 20.96 -18.57
CA ALA A 218 26.45 19.93 -18.48
C ALA A 218 27.62 20.20 -19.42
N ALA A 219 27.38 20.62 -20.66
CA ALA A 219 28.40 21.00 -21.62
C ALA A 219 29.15 22.27 -21.18
N GLY A 220 28.46 23.26 -20.63
CA GLY A 220 29.06 24.47 -20.07
C GLY A 220 29.98 24.18 -18.89
N CYS A 221 29.56 23.29 -17.97
CA CYS A 221 30.38 22.86 -16.86
C CYS A 221 31.63 22.08 -17.31
N ALA A 222 31.49 21.21 -18.32
CA ALA A 222 32.61 20.43 -18.84
C ALA A 222 33.65 21.33 -19.54
N THR A 223 33.23 22.36 -20.29
CA THR A 223 34.11 23.31 -20.93
C THR A 223 34.80 24.23 -19.90
N ALA A 224 34.10 24.69 -18.87
CA ALA A 224 34.70 25.48 -17.79
C ALA A 224 35.70 24.67 -16.99
N TYR A 225 35.44 23.40 -16.70
CA TYR A 225 36.36 22.49 -16.02
C TYR A 225 37.57 22.16 -16.89
N GLY A 226 37.37 21.94 -18.21
CA GLY A 226 38.46 21.70 -19.17
C GLY A 226 39.40 22.90 -19.34
N ILE A 227 38.88 24.12 -19.32
CA ILE A 227 39.66 25.36 -19.42
C ILE A 227 40.46 25.58 -18.12
N LYS A 228 39.88 25.29 -16.96
CA LYS A 228 40.57 25.41 -15.67
C LYS A 228 41.74 24.44 -15.57
N ASN A 229 41.54 23.18 -15.99
CA ASN A 229 42.62 22.18 -15.96
C ASN A 229 43.73 22.44 -17.00
N ARG A 230 43.41 23.07 -18.16
CA ARG A 230 44.44 23.44 -19.15
C ARG A 230 45.33 24.60 -18.67
N LYS A 231 44.82 25.49 -17.81
CA LYS A 231 45.64 26.56 -17.23
C LYS A 231 46.57 26.06 -16.13
N THR A 232 46.19 25.02 -15.39
CA THR A 232 47.09 24.44 -14.35
C THR A 232 48.19 23.58 -14.94
N THR A 233 47.97 22.89 -16.07
CA THR A 233 49.04 22.09 -16.73
C THR A 233 50.04 22.92 -17.53
N LYS A 234 49.73 24.21 -17.83
CA LYS A 234 50.67 25.07 -18.55
C LYS A 234 51.64 25.87 -17.63
N GLY A 235 51.41 25.82 -16.30
CA GLY A 235 52.25 26.47 -15.30
C GLY A 235 53.42 25.64 -14.83
N ASP A 236 53.36 24.31 -15.02
CA ASP A 236 54.36 23.38 -14.46
C ASP A 236 55.43 22.88 -15.49
N ALA A 237 55.44 23.44 -16.73
CA ALA A 237 56.31 22.98 -17.79
C ALA A 237 57.52 23.93 -18.09
N ASP A 238 57.69 24.99 -17.27
CA ASP A 238 58.70 26.00 -17.60
C ASP A 238 59.80 26.19 -16.54
N GLU A 239 59.94 25.20 -15.60
CA GLU A 239 60.96 25.28 -14.53
C GLU A 239 61.88 24.06 -14.45
N SER A 240 62.15 23.41 -15.58
CA SER A 240 63.16 22.32 -15.59
C SER A 240 64.02 22.27 -16.86
N ALA A 241 64.50 23.45 -17.31
CA ALA A 241 65.53 23.49 -18.36
C ALA A 241 66.53 24.64 -18.09
N GLU A 242 67.29 24.52 -17.04
CA GLU A 242 68.63 25.17 -16.91
C GLU A 242 69.35 24.52 -15.73
N ASP A 243 70.19 23.63 -16.00
CA ASP A 243 71.52 23.44 -15.38
C ASP A 243 72.01 22.03 -15.66
N ASN A 244 72.86 21.91 -16.68
CA ASN A 244 73.93 20.95 -16.77
C ASN A 244 74.80 21.27 -17.98
N THR A 245 75.66 22.31 -17.82
CA THR A 245 76.92 22.38 -18.54
C THR A 245 77.98 22.82 -17.55
N GLU A 246 78.95 21.99 -17.32
CA GLU A 246 80.34 22.13 -16.97
C GLU A 246 80.76 21.13 -15.91
N ALA A 247 81.62 20.28 -16.32
CA ALA A 247 82.83 19.68 -15.91
C ALA A 247 82.91 18.19 -16.05
#